data_9ead8384d7a08e6de7b9fa335fe3b984
#
_entry.id   9ead8384d7a08e6de7b9fa335fe3b984
#
_cell.length_a   1.000
_cell.length_b   1.000
_cell.length_c   1.000
_cell.angle_alpha   90.00
_cell.angle_beta   90.00
_cell.angle_gamma   90.00
#
_symmetry.space_group_name_H-M   'P 1'
#
loop_
_entity.id
_entity.type
_entity.pdbx_description
1 polymer ?
#
loop_
_entity_poly.entity_id
_entity_poly.type
_entity_poly.pdbx_seq_one_letter_code
_entity_poly.pdbx_strand_id
1 'polypeptide(L)'
;YNHGNGTVTKVPVGETLSVACYVNMDGAMTYECVYNEETMRSELHLKESTCTRLACTNDDGTLVNVGETESRSCGDGFMGEKTRTCQQGALWSDYDMSKCRPIICRATTVDGKAFSATLANTNATAPCPEGYNGNLLLYCDIRGVWATSIVDACVRNVCAAEGAWGETLAGEGFTLPCPADYTGMWTRQCLLSGEWEPEVIPETCIPIPPTVKTMPYEGMTHVSRRPSAA
;
A
#
# COMPACT_ATOMS: atom_id res chain seq x y z
N TYR A 1 -45.16 -37.95 -28.34
CA TYR A 1 -43.99 -37.08 -28.31
C TYR A 1 -42.81 -37.82 -27.69
N ASN A 2 -41.64 -37.75 -28.34
CA ASN A 2 -40.42 -38.42 -27.88
C ASN A 2 -39.52 -37.41 -27.16
N HIS A 3 -39.28 -37.60 -25.86
CA HIS A 3 -38.48 -36.71 -25.02
C HIS A 3 -36.94 -36.86 -25.27
N GLY A 4 -36.51 -37.62 -26.24
CA GLY A 4 -35.09 -37.87 -26.51
C GLY A 4 -34.41 -38.86 -25.53
N ASN A 5 -35.04 -39.23 -24.45
CA ASN A 5 -34.59 -40.20 -23.45
C ASN A 5 -35.28 -41.57 -23.59
N GLY A 6 -36.02 -41.81 -24.70
CA GLY A 6 -36.79 -43.02 -24.94
C GLY A 6 -38.17 -43.05 -24.33
N THR A 7 -38.59 -42.02 -23.61
CA THR A 7 -39.95 -41.94 -23.04
C THR A 7 -40.89 -41.34 -24.07
N VAL A 8 -41.99 -42.03 -24.36
CA VAL A 8 -43.02 -41.56 -25.26
C VAL A 8 -44.28 -41.17 -24.48
N THR A 9 -44.66 -39.90 -24.55
CA THR A 9 -45.93 -39.41 -23.99
C THR A 9 -47.00 -39.49 -25.04
N LYS A 10 -48.09 -40.22 -24.76
CA LYS A 10 -49.31 -40.25 -25.59
C LYS A 10 -50.26 -39.14 -25.13
N VAL A 11 -50.61 -38.26 -26.04
CA VAL A 11 -51.48 -37.13 -25.76
C VAL A 11 -52.85 -37.44 -26.52
N PRO A 12 -53.97 -37.56 -25.83
CA PRO A 12 -55.28 -37.72 -26.47
C PRO A 12 -55.62 -36.52 -27.34
N VAL A 13 -56.47 -36.78 -28.37
CA VAL A 13 -56.98 -35.70 -29.20
C VAL A 13 -57.81 -34.74 -28.36
N GLY A 14 -57.60 -33.45 -28.53
CA GLY A 14 -58.24 -32.37 -27.76
C GLY A 14 -57.52 -32.02 -26.44
N GLU A 15 -56.51 -32.81 -26.04
CA GLU A 15 -55.68 -32.47 -24.85
C GLU A 15 -54.39 -31.70 -25.22
N THR A 16 -53.79 -31.05 -24.22
CA THR A 16 -52.64 -30.26 -24.41
C THR A 16 -51.39 -30.91 -23.76
N LEU A 17 -50.24 -30.72 -24.40
CA LEU A 17 -48.94 -31.11 -23.91
C LEU A 17 -48.08 -29.84 -23.65
N SER A 18 -47.64 -29.63 -22.42
CA SER A 18 -46.65 -28.58 -22.11
C SER A 18 -45.25 -29.15 -22.12
N VAL A 19 -44.37 -28.52 -22.86
CA VAL A 19 -42.95 -28.89 -23.00
C VAL A 19 -42.10 -27.70 -22.65
N ALA A 20 -41.04 -27.92 -21.85
CA ALA A 20 -40.09 -26.87 -21.55
C ALA A 20 -39.48 -26.29 -22.83
N CYS A 21 -39.12 -25.03 -22.79
CA CYS A 21 -38.47 -24.38 -23.90
C CYS A 21 -37.05 -24.99 -24.18
N TYR A 22 -36.49 -24.64 -25.31
CA TYR A 22 -35.14 -25.06 -25.67
C TYR A 22 -34.11 -24.56 -24.66
N VAL A 23 -32.93 -25.14 -24.73
CA VAL A 23 -31.76 -24.72 -23.92
C VAL A 23 -31.54 -23.20 -24.04
N ASN A 24 -31.27 -22.54 -22.92
CA ASN A 24 -31.08 -21.06 -22.80
C ASN A 24 -32.37 -20.25 -23.02
N MET A 25 -33.52 -20.86 -22.88
CA MET A 25 -34.82 -20.19 -22.86
C MET A 25 -35.59 -20.59 -21.60
N ASP A 26 -36.34 -19.65 -21.05
CA ASP A 26 -37.30 -19.89 -19.96
C ASP A 26 -38.72 -19.94 -20.49
N GLY A 27 -39.58 -20.62 -19.75
CA GLY A 27 -41.00 -20.78 -20.13
C GLY A 27 -41.35 -22.17 -20.68
N ALA A 28 -42.47 -22.26 -21.34
CA ALA A 28 -42.98 -23.49 -21.91
C ALA A 28 -43.65 -23.28 -23.27
N MET A 29 -43.65 -24.33 -24.06
CA MET A 29 -44.43 -24.45 -25.28
C MET A 29 -45.60 -25.38 -25.01
N THR A 30 -46.80 -24.91 -25.26
CA THR A 30 -48.03 -25.71 -25.12
C THR A 30 -48.50 -26.12 -26.49
N TYR A 31 -48.59 -27.42 -26.73
CA TYR A 31 -49.09 -28.02 -27.94
C TYR A 31 -50.47 -28.61 -27.67
N GLU A 32 -51.37 -28.54 -28.66
CA GLU A 32 -52.63 -29.21 -28.65
C GLU A 32 -52.65 -30.37 -29.65
N CYS A 33 -53.14 -31.53 -29.23
CA CYS A 33 -53.33 -32.69 -30.14
C CYS A 33 -54.55 -32.53 -30.92
N VAL A 34 -54.41 -32.30 -32.22
CA VAL A 34 -55.57 -32.14 -33.17
C VAL A 34 -55.60 -33.32 -34.11
N TYR A 35 -56.80 -33.82 -34.41
CA TYR A 35 -56.99 -34.84 -35.44
C TYR A 35 -57.11 -34.16 -36.80
N ASN A 36 -56.28 -34.57 -37.73
CA ASN A 36 -56.26 -34.08 -39.10
C ASN A 36 -57.08 -35.10 -39.97
N GLU A 37 -58.22 -34.68 -40.44
CA GLU A 37 -59.12 -35.52 -41.21
C GLU A 37 -58.56 -35.87 -42.60
N GLU A 38 -57.76 -35.01 -43.20
CA GLU A 38 -57.14 -35.22 -44.51
C GLU A 38 -56.04 -36.30 -44.46
N THR A 39 -55.26 -36.29 -43.42
CA THR A 39 -54.12 -37.24 -43.23
C THR A 39 -54.54 -38.46 -42.42
N MET A 40 -55.73 -38.47 -41.82
CA MET A 40 -56.24 -39.50 -40.90
C MET A 40 -55.28 -39.75 -39.72
N ARG A 41 -54.61 -38.70 -39.25
CA ARG A 41 -53.60 -38.76 -38.18
C ARG A 41 -53.79 -37.66 -37.12
N SER A 42 -53.32 -37.95 -35.90
CA SER A 42 -53.27 -36.96 -34.84
C SER A 42 -51.95 -36.26 -34.88
N GLU A 43 -51.94 -34.95 -34.88
CA GLU A 43 -50.78 -34.09 -34.97
C GLU A 43 -50.72 -33.09 -33.77
N LEU A 44 -49.54 -32.71 -33.34
CA LEU A 44 -49.35 -31.71 -32.29
C LEU A 44 -49.18 -30.34 -32.95
N HIS A 45 -50.12 -29.44 -32.69
CA HIS A 45 -50.05 -28.06 -33.12
C HIS A 45 -49.62 -27.15 -31.97
N LEU A 46 -48.68 -26.24 -32.21
CA LEU A 46 -48.29 -25.24 -31.21
C LEU A 46 -49.48 -24.32 -30.94
N LYS A 47 -49.98 -24.34 -29.71
CA LYS A 47 -51.07 -23.49 -29.26
C LYS A 47 -50.60 -22.19 -28.66
N GLU A 48 -49.53 -22.27 -27.82
CA GLU A 48 -48.97 -21.12 -27.13
C GLU A 48 -47.47 -21.34 -26.86
N SER A 49 -46.70 -20.26 -26.87
CA SER A 49 -45.31 -20.26 -26.46
C SER A 49 -45.02 -19.07 -25.56
N THR A 50 -44.56 -19.35 -24.35
CA THR A 50 -44.08 -18.34 -23.40
C THR A 50 -42.56 -18.29 -23.34
N CYS A 51 -41.88 -18.94 -24.30
CA CYS A 51 -40.44 -19.04 -24.33
C CYS A 51 -39.78 -17.67 -24.49
N THR A 52 -38.98 -17.28 -23.51
CA THR A 52 -38.14 -16.08 -23.52
C THR A 52 -36.69 -16.49 -23.42
N ARG A 53 -35.80 -15.74 -24.09
CA ARG A 53 -34.35 -15.97 -23.93
C ARG A 53 -33.92 -15.62 -22.54
N LEU A 54 -33.13 -16.52 -21.93
CA LEU A 54 -32.43 -16.23 -20.70
C LEU A 54 -31.33 -15.20 -20.98
N ALA A 55 -31.24 -14.19 -20.13
CA ALA A 55 -30.28 -13.13 -20.23
C ALA A 55 -29.78 -12.74 -18.85
N CYS A 56 -28.49 -12.38 -18.75
CA CYS A 56 -27.92 -11.74 -17.59
C CYS A 56 -28.21 -10.25 -17.59
N THR A 57 -28.48 -9.68 -16.44
CA THR A 57 -28.71 -8.25 -16.31
C THR A 57 -27.40 -7.58 -15.90
N ASN A 58 -27.00 -6.54 -16.59
CA ASN A 58 -25.88 -5.66 -16.22
C ASN A 58 -26.26 -4.68 -15.12
N ASP A 59 -25.27 -4.01 -14.54
CA ASP A 59 -25.48 -3.02 -13.49
C ASP A 59 -26.29 -1.80 -13.96
N ASP A 60 -26.28 -1.52 -15.28
CA ASP A 60 -27.08 -0.46 -15.91
C ASP A 60 -28.47 -0.93 -16.35
N GLY A 61 -28.83 -2.18 -16.09
CA GLY A 61 -30.11 -2.78 -16.45
C GLY A 61 -30.20 -3.34 -17.88
N THR A 62 -29.09 -3.26 -18.67
CA THR A 62 -29.05 -3.86 -20.00
C THR A 62 -29.02 -5.40 -19.92
N LEU A 63 -29.65 -6.06 -20.89
CA LEU A 63 -29.72 -7.51 -20.97
C LEU A 63 -28.69 -8.05 -21.96
N VAL A 64 -27.93 -9.06 -21.55
CA VAL A 64 -26.95 -9.79 -22.36
C VAL A 64 -27.37 -11.25 -22.41
N ASN A 65 -27.58 -11.79 -23.61
CA ASN A 65 -28.06 -13.15 -23.77
C ASN A 65 -27.03 -14.20 -23.30
N VAL A 66 -27.56 -15.36 -22.89
CA VAL A 66 -26.70 -16.50 -22.56
C VAL A 66 -25.78 -16.85 -23.74
N GLY A 67 -24.49 -16.99 -23.46
CA GLY A 67 -23.42 -17.22 -24.43
C GLY A 67 -22.75 -15.96 -24.96
N GLU A 68 -23.29 -14.77 -24.71
CA GLU A 68 -22.65 -13.50 -25.07
C GLU A 68 -21.74 -13.00 -23.98
N THR A 69 -20.80 -12.14 -24.35
CA THR A 69 -19.81 -11.56 -23.44
C THR A 69 -20.04 -10.06 -23.26
N GLU A 70 -19.83 -9.60 -22.02
CA GLU A 70 -19.72 -8.19 -21.69
C GLU A 70 -18.25 -7.82 -21.54
N SER A 71 -17.89 -6.63 -22.04
CA SER A 71 -16.57 -6.05 -21.89
C SER A 71 -16.65 -4.76 -21.08
N ARG A 72 -15.75 -4.59 -20.12
CA ARG A 72 -15.63 -3.38 -19.28
C ARG A 72 -14.16 -3.00 -19.10
N SER A 73 -13.92 -1.73 -18.84
CA SER A 73 -12.59 -1.26 -18.42
C SER A 73 -12.08 -2.05 -17.20
N CYS A 74 -10.79 -2.31 -17.16
CA CYS A 74 -10.14 -2.99 -16.04
C CYS A 74 -10.24 -2.25 -14.70
N GLY A 75 -10.52 -0.94 -14.73
CA GLY A 75 -10.59 -0.08 -13.56
C GLY A 75 -9.30 0.71 -13.34
N ASP A 76 -9.28 1.46 -12.23
CA ASP A 76 -8.20 2.37 -11.90
C ASP A 76 -6.85 1.65 -11.73
N GLY A 77 -5.82 2.23 -12.29
CA GLY A 77 -4.46 1.69 -12.24
C GLY A 77 -4.17 0.54 -13.22
N PHE A 78 -5.14 0.19 -14.08
CA PHE A 78 -4.97 -0.83 -15.12
C PHE A 78 -5.43 -0.31 -16.48
N MET A 79 -4.76 -0.77 -17.53
CA MET A 79 -5.18 -0.57 -18.91
C MET A 79 -5.75 -1.87 -19.47
N GLY A 80 -6.64 -1.75 -20.46
CA GLY A 80 -7.28 -2.86 -21.14
C GLY A 80 -8.73 -3.07 -20.69
N GLU A 81 -9.29 -4.18 -21.09
CA GLU A 81 -10.67 -4.55 -20.81
C GLU A 81 -10.73 -5.93 -20.16
N LYS A 82 -11.58 -6.05 -19.13
CA LYS A 82 -11.99 -7.31 -18.53
C LYS A 82 -13.29 -7.76 -19.16
N THR A 83 -13.45 -9.06 -19.35
CA THR A 83 -14.63 -9.63 -19.96
C THR A 83 -15.27 -10.67 -19.04
N ARG A 84 -16.59 -10.79 -19.09
CA ARG A 84 -17.35 -11.88 -18.47
C ARG A 84 -18.40 -12.39 -19.45
N THR A 85 -18.80 -13.64 -19.31
CA THR A 85 -19.77 -14.31 -20.17
C THR A 85 -21.03 -14.63 -19.40
N CYS A 86 -22.18 -14.36 -20.00
CA CYS A 86 -23.45 -14.79 -19.47
C CYS A 86 -23.59 -16.31 -19.67
N GLN A 87 -23.56 -17.06 -18.58
CA GLN A 87 -23.63 -18.52 -18.57
C GLN A 87 -25.10 -19.03 -18.58
N GLN A 88 -25.23 -20.34 -18.78
CA GLN A 88 -26.54 -21.01 -18.63
C GLN A 88 -27.12 -20.72 -17.24
N GLY A 89 -28.43 -20.49 -17.20
CA GLY A 89 -29.12 -20.11 -15.97
C GLY A 89 -29.11 -18.61 -15.69
N ALA A 90 -28.69 -17.78 -16.66
CA ALA A 90 -28.60 -16.31 -16.55
C ALA A 90 -27.68 -15.85 -15.43
N LEU A 91 -26.59 -16.54 -15.25
CA LEU A 91 -25.53 -16.21 -14.26
C LEU A 91 -24.28 -15.68 -14.97
N TRP A 92 -23.69 -14.62 -14.42
CA TRP A 92 -22.41 -14.13 -14.91
C TRP A 92 -21.27 -15.05 -14.47
N SER A 93 -20.33 -15.32 -15.40
CA SER A 93 -19.02 -15.84 -15.02
C SER A 93 -18.24 -14.81 -14.23
N ASP A 94 -17.15 -15.23 -13.56
CA ASP A 94 -16.14 -14.31 -13.09
C ASP A 94 -15.52 -13.50 -14.24
N TYR A 95 -14.98 -12.31 -13.92
CA TYR A 95 -14.29 -11.51 -14.91
C TYR A 95 -12.97 -12.15 -15.33
N ASP A 96 -12.75 -12.33 -16.61
CA ASP A 96 -11.45 -12.61 -17.19
C ASP A 96 -10.61 -11.32 -17.23
N MET A 97 -9.60 -11.28 -16.37
CA MET A 97 -8.66 -10.16 -16.22
C MET A 97 -7.39 -10.31 -17.07
N SER A 98 -7.28 -11.33 -17.91
CA SER A 98 -6.06 -11.67 -18.66
C SER A 98 -5.55 -10.55 -19.57
N LYS A 99 -6.43 -9.65 -19.99
CA LYS A 99 -6.13 -8.48 -20.82
C LYS A 99 -5.84 -7.22 -20.00
N CYS A 100 -6.01 -7.27 -18.68
CA CYS A 100 -5.73 -6.15 -17.80
C CYS A 100 -4.23 -6.08 -17.49
N ARG A 101 -3.61 -4.97 -17.82
CA ARG A 101 -2.20 -4.72 -17.54
C ARG A 101 -2.07 -3.55 -16.58
N PRO A 102 -1.26 -3.66 -15.52
CA PRO A 102 -1.04 -2.55 -14.60
C PRO A 102 -0.40 -1.37 -15.33
N ILE A 103 -0.87 -0.18 -15.02
CA ILE A 103 -0.23 1.08 -15.42
C ILE A 103 0.93 1.30 -14.46
N ILE A 104 2.09 1.66 -14.98
CA ILE A 104 3.30 1.94 -14.21
C ILE A 104 3.93 3.26 -14.64
N CYS A 105 4.38 4.03 -13.68
CA CYS A 105 5.37 5.07 -13.92
C CYS A 105 6.75 4.41 -14.06
N ARG A 106 7.47 4.72 -15.12
CA ARG A 106 8.83 4.20 -15.33
C ARG A 106 9.80 4.84 -14.35
N ALA A 107 10.89 4.14 -14.02
CA ALA A 107 11.97 4.71 -13.23
C ALA A 107 12.40 6.07 -13.76
N THR A 108 12.62 7.03 -12.86
CA THR A 108 12.97 8.41 -13.19
C THR A 108 13.95 8.99 -12.18
N THR A 109 14.53 10.14 -12.51
CA THR A 109 15.33 10.95 -11.61
C THR A 109 14.74 12.35 -11.54
N VAL A 110 14.42 12.81 -10.34
CA VAL A 110 13.89 14.14 -10.06
C VAL A 110 14.77 14.78 -9.01
N ASP A 111 15.26 16.00 -9.25
CA ASP A 111 16.17 16.75 -8.37
C ASP A 111 17.38 15.94 -7.91
N GLY A 112 17.95 15.13 -8.83
CA GLY A 112 19.11 14.27 -8.55
C GLY A 112 18.79 13.03 -7.71
N LYS A 113 17.52 12.77 -7.35
CA LYS A 113 17.07 11.58 -6.63
C LYS A 113 16.45 10.58 -7.59
N ALA A 114 16.91 9.32 -7.49
CA ALA A 114 16.40 8.23 -8.32
C ALA A 114 15.17 7.59 -7.67
N PHE A 115 14.10 7.42 -8.46
CA PHE A 115 12.88 6.74 -8.07
C PHE A 115 12.68 5.52 -8.97
N SER A 116 12.39 4.38 -8.36
CA SER A 116 12.12 3.13 -9.06
C SER A 116 10.78 3.17 -9.79
N ALA A 117 10.63 2.30 -10.80
CA ALA A 117 9.34 2.08 -11.44
C ALA A 117 8.28 1.65 -10.41
N THR A 118 7.11 2.24 -10.51
CA THR A 118 6.08 2.14 -9.47
C THR A 118 4.70 2.02 -10.12
N LEU A 119 3.82 1.27 -9.48
CA LEU A 119 2.43 1.11 -9.93
C LEU A 119 1.68 2.45 -9.86
N ALA A 120 0.76 2.65 -10.78
CA ALA A 120 -0.16 3.78 -10.74
C ALA A 120 -0.91 3.85 -9.39
N ASN A 121 -1.25 5.06 -8.98
CA ASN A 121 -1.92 5.38 -7.71
C ASN A 121 -1.11 4.98 -6.46
N THR A 122 0.23 4.93 -6.57
CA THR A 122 1.14 4.67 -5.44
C THR A 122 2.33 5.62 -5.44
N ASN A 123 3.07 5.65 -4.34
CA ASN A 123 4.29 6.45 -4.22
C ASN A 123 5.53 5.58 -4.45
N ALA A 124 6.46 6.09 -5.24
CA ALA A 124 7.85 5.64 -5.18
C ALA A 124 8.57 6.34 -4.03
N THR A 125 9.58 5.70 -3.48
CA THR A 125 10.38 6.23 -2.39
C THR A 125 11.84 6.38 -2.79
N ALA A 126 12.49 7.42 -2.28
CA ALA A 126 13.93 7.57 -2.32
C ALA A 126 14.44 7.91 -0.90
N PRO A 127 15.66 7.54 -0.53
CA PRO A 127 16.20 7.83 0.79
C PRO A 127 16.38 9.34 1.01
N CYS A 128 16.14 9.76 2.23
CA CYS A 128 16.45 11.11 2.67
C CYS A 128 17.96 11.42 2.56
N PRO A 129 18.34 12.71 2.55
CA PRO A 129 19.75 13.11 2.69
C PRO A 129 20.35 12.58 3.99
N GLU A 130 21.68 12.51 4.02
CA GLU A 130 22.43 12.18 5.24
C GLU A 130 22.07 13.14 6.39
N GLY A 131 21.89 12.60 7.58
CA GLY A 131 21.42 13.38 8.74
C GLY A 131 19.91 13.44 8.90
N TYR A 132 19.14 12.77 8.03
CA TYR A 132 17.68 12.73 8.10
C TYR A 132 17.18 11.29 8.02
N ASN A 133 16.09 11.01 8.73
CA ASN A 133 15.30 9.79 8.64
C ASN A 133 14.04 10.01 7.81
N GLY A 134 13.50 8.93 7.25
CA GLY A 134 12.30 8.95 6.44
C GLY A 134 12.59 8.74 4.96
N ASN A 135 11.67 9.15 4.12
CA ASN A 135 11.77 9.00 2.68
C ASN A 135 11.24 10.23 1.96
N LEU A 136 11.84 10.49 0.81
CA LEU A 136 11.25 11.34 -0.22
C LEU A 136 10.22 10.52 -0.99
N LEU A 137 9.05 11.08 -1.26
CA LEU A 137 7.95 10.41 -1.94
C LEU A 137 7.66 11.09 -3.26
N LEU A 138 7.50 10.30 -4.33
CA LEU A 138 7.07 10.77 -5.63
C LEU A 138 5.84 9.97 -6.07
N TYR A 139 4.72 10.66 -6.26
CA TYR A 139 3.45 10.03 -6.59
C TYR A 139 3.34 9.70 -8.09
N CYS A 140 2.91 8.48 -8.38
CA CYS A 140 2.52 8.03 -9.71
C CYS A 140 1.00 8.10 -9.85
N ASP A 141 0.48 8.94 -10.75
CA ASP A 141 -0.96 9.08 -10.95
C ASP A 141 -1.58 7.84 -11.63
N ILE A 142 -2.92 7.80 -11.68
CA ILE A 142 -3.66 6.68 -12.29
C ILE A 142 -3.40 6.49 -13.79
N ARG A 143 -2.81 7.48 -14.45
CA ARG A 143 -2.47 7.43 -15.87
C ARG A 143 -1.01 7.04 -16.13
N GLY A 144 -0.22 6.78 -15.08
CA GLY A 144 1.18 6.47 -15.17
C GLY A 144 2.09 7.69 -15.39
N VAL A 145 1.65 8.85 -14.92
CA VAL A 145 2.42 10.10 -14.98
C VAL A 145 2.90 10.46 -13.59
N TRP A 146 4.19 10.79 -13.48
CA TRP A 146 4.77 11.26 -12.23
C TRP A 146 4.23 12.62 -11.83
N ALA A 147 4.00 12.81 -10.53
CA ALA A 147 3.75 14.14 -9.96
C ALA A 147 4.93 15.07 -10.26
N THR A 148 4.66 16.37 -10.34
CA THR A 148 5.66 17.40 -10.66
C THR A 148 6.54 17.79 -9.49
N SER A 149 6.19 17.36 -8.26
CA SER A 149 6.92 17.69 -7.03
C SER A 149 7.11 16.46 -6.15
N ILE A 150 8.27 16.40 -5.51
CA ILE A 150 8.58 15.43 -4.47
C ILE A 150 7.91 15.89 -3.17
N VAL A 151 7.29 14.97 -2.46
CA VAL A 151 6.86 15.19 -1.07
C VAL A 151 8.01 14.81 -0.15
N ASP A 152 8.48 15.79 0.62
CA ASP A 152 9.55 15.61 1.60
C ASP A 152 8.95 15.17 2.94
N ALA A 153 9.18 13.91 3.31
CA ALA A 153 8.82 13.34 4.60
C ALA A 153 10.08 13.04 5.45
N CYS A 154 11.17 13.76 5.20
CA CYS A 154 12.43 13.62 5.92
C CYS A 154 12.40 14.38 7.24
N VAL A 155 12.74 13.69 8.31
CA VAL A 155 12.88 14.27 9.65
C VAL A 155 14.36 14.25 10.03
N ARG A 156 14.90 15.41 10.43
CA ARG A 156 16.31 15.51 10.88
C ARG A 156 16.55 14.61 12.07
N ASN A 157 17.65 13.85 12.05
CA ASN A 157 18.06 13.03 13.17
C ASN A 157 18.37 13.88 14.40
N VAL A 158 18.17 13.31 15.56
CA VAL A 158 18.35 13.98 16.85
C VAL A 158 19.13 13.07 17.76
N CYS A 159 20.18 13.58 18.38
CA CYS A 159 20.81 12.96 19.53
C CYS A 159 19.95 13.20 20.76
N ALA A 160 19.50 12.13 21.38
CA ALA A 160 18.72 12.23 22.62
C ALA A 160 19.57 12.83 23.75
N ALA A 161 18.89 13.48 24.69
CA ALA A 161 19.57 14.00 25.89
C ALA A 161 20.26 12.86 26.67
N GLU A 162 21.55 13.06 27.01
CA GLU A 162 22.38 12.10 27.74
C GLU A 162 23.13 12.80 28.87
N GLY A 163 22.79 12.50 30.11
CA GLY A 163 23.39 13.16 31.29
C GLY A 163 23.16 14.67 31.29
N ALA A 164 24.23 15.46 31.18
CA ALA A 164 24.20 16.91 31.08
C ALA A 164 24.03 17.42 29.62
N TRP A 165 24.22 16.56 28.64
CA TRP A 165 24.06 16.88 27.23
C TRP A 165 22.59 16.96 26.87
N GLY A 166 22.14 18.11 26.39
CA GLY A 166 20.76 18.32 25.97
C GLY A 166 20.48 17.72 24.59
N GLU A 167 19.20 17.50 24.26
CA GLU A 167 18.78 17.10 22.93
C GLU A 167 19.35 18.05 21.86
N THR A 168 19.95 17.50 20.80
CA THR A 168 20.68 18.26 19.79
C THR A 168 20.44 17.66 18.39
N LEU A 169 20.24 18.52 17.41
CA LEU A 169 20.03 18.11 16.03
C LEU A 169 21.34 17.57 15.40
N ALA A 170 21.21 16.57 14.56
CA ALA A 170 22.32 15.98 13.83
C ALA A 170 23.13 17.04 13.08
N GLY A 171 24.45 16.96 13.18
CA GLY A 171 25.38 17.93 12.63
C GLY A 171 25.58 19.20 13.48
N GLU A 172 24.90 19.32 14.62
CA GLU A 172 25.10 20.42 15.58
C GLU A 172 25.88 19.93 16.80
N GLY A 173 26.53 20.87 17.52
CA GLY A 173 27.26 20.60 18.75
C GLY A 173 26.55 21.17 19.97
N PHE A 174 26.64 20.46 21.09
CA PHE A 174 26.23 20.96 22.40
C PHE A 174 27.49 21.28 23.23
N THR A 175 27.46 22.44 23.89
CA THR A 175 28.63 22.93 24.63
C THR A 175 28.31 23.01 26.11
N LEU A 176 29.20 22.44 26.93
CA LEU A 176 29.19 22.48 28.40
C LEU A 176 30.51 23.04 28.94
N PRO A 177 30.51 23.53 30.18
CA PRO A 177 31.74 23.74 30.91
C PRO A 177 32.52 22.44 31.06
N CYS A 178 33.86 22.50 31.04
CA CYS A 178 34.68 21.34 31.33
C CYS A 178 34.40 20.76 32.74
N PRO A 179 34.72 19.47 33.01
CA PRO A 179 34.55 18.85 34.31
C PRO A 179 35.28 19.61 35.43
N ALA A 180 34.91 19.36 36.71
CA ALA A 180 35.30 20.14 37.89
C ALA A 180 36.84 20.36 38.04
N ASP A 181 37.68 19.43 37.55
CA ASP A 181 39.15 19.51 37.65
C ASP A 181 39.81 20.19 36.42
N TYR A 182 39.00 20.75 35.53
CA TYR A 182 39.43 21.40 34.31
C TYR A 182 38.78 22.77 34.15
N THR A 183 39.40 23.67 33.39
CA THR A 183 38.85 24.95 32.96
C THR A 183 38.71 24.96 31.44
N GLY A 184 37.68 25.65 30.93
CA GLY A 184 37.39 25.75 29.51
C GLY A 184 35.98 25.30 29.20
N MET A 185 35.72 25.10 27.91
CA MET A 185 34.43 24.65 27.37
C MET A 185 34.65 23.38 26.57
N TRP A 186 33.68 22.48 26.66
CA TRP A 186 33.68 21.20 25.99
C TRP A 186 32.47 21.11 25.04
N THR A 187 32.73 20.92 23.77
CA THR A 187 31.67 20.72 22.76
C THR A 187 31.67 19.27 22.30
N ARG A 188 30.50 18.61 22.36
CA ARG A 188 30.28 17.27 21.85
C ARG A 188 29.35 17.38 20.62
N GLN A 189 29.70 16.70 19.52
CA GLN A 189 28.97 16.75 18.28
C GLN A 189 27.87 15.68 18.24
N CYS A 190 26.71 16.06 17.78
CA CYS A 190 25.69 15.12 17.37
C CYS A 190 25.96 14.67 15.93
N LEU A 191 26.35 13.41 15.75
CA LEU A 191 26.65 12.84 14.45
C LEU A 191 25.44 12.79 13.55
N LEU A 192 25.65 12.72 12.24
CA LEU A 192 24.56 12.61 11.27
C LEU A 192 23.70 11.35 11.45
N SER A 193 24.24 10.30 12.10
CA SER A 193 23.49 9.11 12.49
C SER A 193 22.42 9.36 13.56
N GLY A 194 22.47 10.47 14.29
CA GLY A 194 21.68 10.73 15.49
C GLY A 194 22.28 10.16 16.76
N GLU A 195 23.56 9.78 16.72
CA GLU A 195 24.31 9.32 17.87
C GLU A 195 25.31 10.39 18.30
N TRP A 196 25.56 10.48 19.60
CA TRP A 196 26.58 11.35 20.12
C TRP A 196 27.99 10.87 19.74
N GLU A 197 28.87 11.82 19.39
CA GLU A 197 30.29 11.54 19.35
C GLU A 197 30.78 10.93 20.68
N PRO A 198 31.77 10.00 20.69
CA PRO A 198 32.26 9.42 21.93
C PRO A 198 32.72 10.47 22.97
N GLU A 199 32.38 10.24 24.24
CA GLU A 199 32.69 11.16 25.33
C GLU A 199 34.18 11.09 25.67
N VAL A 200 34.95 11.99 25.09
CA VAL A 200 36.40 12.15 25.36
C VAL A 200 36.65 13.58 25.79
N ILE A 201 37.35 13.77 26.94
CA ILE A 201 37.72 15.11 27.41
C ILE A 201 38.67 15.75 26.38
N PRO A 202 38.23 16.84 25.70
CA PRO A 202 39.04 17.44 24.64
C PRO A 202 40.25 18.22 25.20
N GLU A 203 41.23 18.45 24.35
CA GLU A 203 42.44 19.27 24.70
C GLU A 203 42.08 20.71 25.09
N THR A 204 40.88 21.19 24.74
CA THR A 204 40.38 22.50 25.15
C THR A 204 40.04 22.57 26.63
N CYS A 205 39.89 21.44 27.32
CA CYS A 205 39.75 21.38 28.76
C CYS A 205 41.15 21.33 29.43
N ILE A 206 41.59 22.45 30.00
CA ILE A 206 42.88 22.59 30.60
C ILE A 206 42.82 22.15 32.08
N PRO A 207 43.64 21.19 32.54
CA PRO A 207 43.66 20.77 33.95
C PRO A 207 43.94 21.94 34.89
N ILE A 208 43.16 22.06 35.96
CA ILE A 208 43.42 23.04 37.03
C ILE A 208 44.56 22.50 37.88
N PRO A 209 45.72 23.21 37.99
CA PRO A 209 46.82 22.74 38.81
C PRO A 209 46.38 22.59 40.27
N PRO A 210 46.79 21.53 40.98
CA PRO A 210 46.43 21.35 42.37
C PRO A 210 46.93 22.56 43.18
N THR A 211 45.97 23.21 43.88
CA THR A 211 46.33 24.31 44.78
C THR A 211 47.18 23.76 45.86
N VAL A 212 48.45 24.12 45.86
CA VAL A 212 49.38 23.82 46.97
C VAL A 212 48.83 24.54 48.21
N LYS A 213 48.17 23.78 49.10
CA LYS A 213 47.90 24.33 50.45
C LYS A 213 49.16 24.67 51.08
N THR A 214 49.59 25.96 51.07
CA THR A 214 50.64 26.47 51.94
C THR A 214 50.18 26.23 53.36
N MET A 215 50.80 25.24 54.03
CA MET A 215 50.57 25.10 55.46
C MET A 215 51.03 26.43 56.09
N PRO A 216 50.23 27.02 56.99
CA PRO A 216 50.70 28.17 57.75
C PRO A 216 51.94 27.70 58.51
N TYR A 217 53.06 28.40 58.30
CA TYR A 217 54.31 28.19 59.02
C TYR A 217 54.05 28.63 60.46
N GLU A 218 53.59 27.71 61.33
CA GLU A 218 53.51 28.00 62.79
C GLU A 218 54.92 28.18 63.34
N GLY A 219 55.12 29.37 63.83
CA GLY A 219 56.39 29.97 64.22
C GLY A 219 57.29 29.07 64.99
N MET A 220 58.60 29.00 64.54
CA MET A 220 59.68 28.74 65.40
C MET A 220 59.85 29.88 66.39
N THR A 221 59.44 29.63 67.66
CA THR A 221 59.80 30.50 68.77
C THR A 221 61.32 30.52 68.97
N HIS A 222 61.92 31.62 68.63
CA HIS A 222 63.33 31.90 68.94
C HIS A 222 63.53 31.87 70.48
N VAL A 223 64.07 30.81 71.01
CA VAL A 223 64.61 30.78 72.38
C VAL A 223 65.95 31.59 72.41
N SER A 224 65.83 32.85 72.80
CA SER A 224 66.98 33.67 73.09
C SER A 224 67.65 33.16 74.34
N ARG A 225 68.88 32.52 74.20
CA ARG A 225 69.74 32.24 75.30
C ARG A 225 70.55 33.53 75.58
N ARG A 226 70.33 34.13 76.74
CA ARG A 226 71.25 35.19 77.31
C ARG A 226 72.51 34.47 77.70
N PRO A 227 73.67 35.10 77.41
CA PRO A 227 74.98 34.70 78.01
C PRO A 227 75.03 35.21 79.45
N SER A 228 75.31 34.32 80.41
CA SER A 228 75.73 34.66 81.76
C SER A 228 77.13 35.26 81.80
N ALA A 229 77.22 36.46 82.41
CA ALA A 229 78.50 37.05 82.75
C ALA A 229 78.95 36.48 84.06
N ALA A 230 80.23 36.15 84.09
CA ALA A 230 81.10 36.14 85.29
C ALA A 230 82.39 36.82 85.01
#